data_32e29085589546a70e7c2cb0341e12f2
#
_entry.id   32e29085589546a70e7c2cb0341e12f2
#
_cell.length_a   1.000
_cell.length_b   1.000
_cell.length_c   1.000
_cell.angle_alpha   90.00
_cell.angle_beta   90.00
_cell.angle_gamma   90.00
#
_symmetry.space_group_name_H-M   'P 1'
#
loop_
_entity.id
_entity.type
_entity.pdbx_description
1 polymer ?
#
loop_
_entity_poly.entity_id
_entity_poly.type
_entity_poly.pdbx_seq_one_letter_code
_entity_poly.pdbx_strand_id
1 'polypeptide(L)'
;MRMYDIIMKKRNGGELSKEEIHFFIEGYTRGEIPDYQVSALMMAIYFQKMTEKETYELTMAMAHSGEMLDLSGIHGCKVDKHSTGGVGDKTSLALTPMVAACGIPVAKMSGRGLGHTGGTIDKLESFPGFSTSLTTKQFIENVNRIGIAIMGQTADLAPADKKLYALRDVTATVDNMSLIASSIMSKKLAAGADAIVLDVKTGSGAFMKSREDAFALAEEMVKIGKNAGRKTIAVISDMDQPLGRAVGNALEVKEAIATLRGEGPEDFKELCMVLGSRMLLAGSKAESVEEARNMLTNVIRDGSALRKLEQFVEAQGGDSAAVTDPELLPKASMVVPVCADRDGFVEKIACEDIGICSLLLGGGRETKESEIDLSVGILLEKKKGDAVKKGEVLGYLHANDEKRLEAAKEKFRSAYFITGHQPEAEPLIKGILQ
;
A
#
# COMPACT_ATOMS: atom_id res chain seq x y z
N MET A 1 -20.65 -32.05 7.68
CA MET A 1 -20.34 -30.88 8.55
C MET A 1 -21.46 -29.86 8.33
N ARG A 2 -21.93 -29.14 9.35
CA ARG A 2 -22.96 -28.11 9.22
C ARG A 2 -22.41 -26.78 9.70
N MET A 3 -22.68 -25.72 8.97
CA MET A 3 -22.23 -24.35 9.31
C MET A 3 -22.73 -23.89 10.70
N TYR A 4 -23.96 -24.32 11.07
CA TYR A 4 -24.53 -24.06 12.40
C TYR A 4 -23.63 -24.54 13.55
N ASP A 5 -23.06 -25.76 13.43
CA ASP A 5 -22.23 -26.35 14.48
C ASP A 5 -20.88 -25.59 14.60
N ILE A 6 -20.32 -25.14 13.48
CA ILE A 6 -19.10 -24.33 13.42
C ILE A 6 -19.33 -22.97 14.10
N ILE A 7 -20.44 -22.31 13.78
CA ILE A 7 -20.82 -21.03 14.39
C ILE A 7 -20.99 -21.21 15.91
N MET A 8 -21.73 -22.24 16.34
CA MET A 8 -21.95 -22.54 17.76
C MET A 8 -20.65 -22.78 18.50
N LYS A 9 -19.75 -23.56 17.91
CA LYS A 9 -18.44 -23.85 18.48
C LYS A 9 -17.63 -22.56 18.68
N LYS A 10 -17.51 -21.72 17.65
CA LYS A 10 -16.75 -20.48 17.73
C LYS A 10 -17.39 -19.46 18.66
N ARG A 11 -18.71 -19.28 18.59
CA ARG A 11 -19.47 -18.40 19.49
C ARG A 11 -19.23 -18.73 20.97
N ASN A 12 -19.08 -20.02 21.30
CA ASN A 12 -18.86 -20.48 22.67
C ASN A 12 -17.37 -20.51 23.07
N GLY A 13 -16.45 -19.92 22.26
CA GLY A 13 -15.03 -19.82 22.55
C GLY A 13 -14.22 -21.05 22.14
N GLY A 14 -14.80 -22.00 21.39
CA GLY A 14 -14.09 -23.16 20.86
C GLY A 14 -13.14 -22.80 19.70
N GLU A 15 -12.02 -23.52 19.60
CA GLU A 15 -11.08 -23.43 18.49
C GLU A 15 -11.59 -24.22 17.28
N LEU A 16 -11.59 -23.59 16.09
CA LEU A 16 -11.97 -24.24 14.85
C LEU A 16 -10.85 -25.15 14.34
N SER A 17 -11.20 -26.34 13.87
CA SER A 17 -10.24 -27.21 13.22
C SER A 17 -9.95 -26.75 11.78
N LYS A 18 -8.85 -27.28 11.21
CA LYS A 18 -8.50 -27.06 9.80
C LYS A 18 -9.65 -27.46 8.87
N GLU A 19 -10.27 -28.62 9.12
CA GLU A 19 -11.37 -29.16 8.30
C GLU A 19 -12.60 -28.24 8.38
N GLU A 20 -12.91 -27.67 9.54
CA GLU A 20 -14.02 -26.74 9.74
C GLU A 20 -13.78 -25.43 8.98
N ILE A 21 -12.56 -24.90 9.02
CA ILE A 21 -12.16 -23.69 8.29
C ILE A 21 -12.20 -23.93 6.77
N HIS A 22 -11.66 -25.04 6.29
CA HIS A 22 -11.70 -25.39 4.87
C HIS A 22 -13.13 -25.60 4.38
N PHE A 23 -13.96 -26.34 5.11
CA PHE A 23 -15.39 -26.50 4.79
C PHE A 23 -16.11 -25.15 4.64
N PHE A 24 -15.87 -24.24 5.58
CA PHE A 24 -16.43 -22.89 5.55
C PHE A 24 -15.97 -22.11 4.29
N ILE A 25 -14.67 -22.03 4.06
CA ILE A 25 -14.10 -21.23 2.96
C ILE A 25 -14.50 -21.80 1.60
N GLU A 26 -14.40 -23.10 1.39
CA GLU A 26 -14.79 -23.74 0.13
C GLU A 26 -16.29 -23.60 -0.14
N GLY A 27 -17.14 -23.90 0.85
CA GLY A 27 -18.58 -23.79 0.70
C GLY A 27 -19.04 -22.36 0.46
N TYR A 28 -18.43 -21.36 1.11
CA TYR A 28 -18.72 -19.96 0.86
C TYR A 28 -18.25 -19.51 -0.52
N THR A 29 -17.06 -19.93 -0.95
CA THR A 29 -16.53 -19.59 -2.27
C THR A 29 -17.43 -20.12 -3.38
N ARG A 30 -17.94 -21.36 -3.24
CA ARG A 30 -18.89 -21.97 -4.19
C ARG A 30 -20.32 -21.44 -4.11
N GLY A 31 -20.64 -20.63 -3.09
CA GLY A 31 -21.99 -20.09 -2.87
C GLY A 31 -22.97 -21.09 -2.22
N GLU A 32 -22.46 -22.17 -1.63
CA GLU A 32 -23.24 -23.18 -0.91
C GLU A 32 -23.59 -22.74 0.53
N ILE A 33 -22.79 -21.86 1.11
CA ILE A 33 -23.00 -21.26 2.44
C ILE A 33 -23.50 -19.84 2.27
N PRO A 34 -24.68 -19.47 2.79
CA PRO A 34 -25.27 -18.15 2.61
C PRO A 34 -24.63 -17.09 3.50
N ASP A 35 -24.68 -15.83 3.06
CA ASP A 35 -24.07 -14.67 3.73
C ASP A 35 -24.47 -14.52 5.21
N TYR A 36 -25.73 -14.83 5.58
CA TYR A 36 -26.18 -14.69 6.97
C TYR A 36 -25.46 -15.67 7.93
N GLN A 37 -25.10 -16.87 7.46
CA GLN A 37 -24.32 -17.82 8.26
C GLN A 37 -22.87 -17.37 8.36
N VAL A 38 -22.30 -16.84 7.27
CA VAL A 38 -20.94 -16.31 7.25
C VAL A 38 -20.85 -15.09 8.14
N SER A 39 -21.80 -14.15 8.07
CA SER A 39 -21.87 -12.98 8.96
C SER A 39 -21.89 -13.37 10.43
N ALA A 40 -22.69 -14.40 10.80
CA ALA A 40 -22.73 -14.91 12.17
C ALA A 40 -21.38 -15.48 12.62
N LEU A 41 -20.67 -16.22 11.74
CA LEU A 41 -19.34 -16.72 12.03
C LEU A 41 -18.32 -15.58 12.15
N MET A 42 -18.35 -14.59 11.26
CA MET A 42 -17.44 -13.42 11.32
C MET A 42 -17.63 -12.63 12.63
N MET A 43 -18.87 -12.45 13.08
CA MET A 43 -19.15 -11.81 14.35
C MET A 43 -18.71 -12.67 15.56
N ALA A 44 -18.86 -13.99 15.48
CA ALA A 44 -18.32 -14.89 16.50
C ALA A 44 -16.79 -14.82 16.59
N ILE A 45 -16.09 -14.78 15.44
CA ILE A 45 -14.63 -14.58 15.37
C ILE A 45 -14.26 -13.20 15.91
N TYR A 46 -15.04 -12.16 15.62
CA TYR A 46 -14.78 -10.81 16.09
C TYR A 46 -14.68 -10.74 17.62
N PHE A 47 -15.61 -11.36 18.33
CA PHE A 47 -15.64 -11.36 19.79
C PHE A 47 -14.70 -12.39 20.42
N GLN A 48 -14.64 -13.61 19.88
CA GLN A 48 -13.89 -14.71 20.49
C GLN A 48 -12.41 -14.74 20.04
N LYS A 49 -12.06 -13.95 19.00
CA LYS A 49 -10.73 -13.94 18.36
C LYS A 49 -10.41 -15.30 17.70
N MET A 50 -9.25 -15.38 17.09
CA MET A 50 -8.69 -16.61 16.52
C MET A 50 -7.34 -16.89 17.16
N THR A 51 -7.01 -18.17 17.31
CA THR A 51 -5.65 -18.59 17.65
C THR A 51 -4.72 -18.40 16.45
N GLU A 52 -3.42 -18.40 16.67
CA GLU A 52 -2.42 -18.36 15.59
C GLU A 52 -2.65 -19.45 14.55
N LYS A 53 -2.97 -20.67 15.03
CA LYS A 53 -3.27 -21.80 14.15
C LYS A 53 -4.53 -21.59 13.32
N GLU A 54 -5.62 -21.11 13.91
CA GLU A 54 -6.84 -20.79 13.18
C GLU A 54 -6.59 -19.70 12.12
N THR A 55 -5.86 -18.63 12.48
CA THR A 55 -5.52 -17.54 11.56
C THR A 55 -4.68 -18.04 10.38
N TYR A 56 -3.70 -18.89 10.64
CA TYR A 56 -2.89 -19.52 9.60
C TYR A 56 -3.74 -20.39 8.65
N GLU A 57 -4.56 -21.31 9.20
CA GLU A 57 -5.41 -22.19 8.38
C GLU A 57 -6.45 -21.39 7.58
N LEU A 58 -7.03 -20.32 8.14
CA LEU A 58 -7.92 -19.40 7.42
C LEU A 58 -7.19 -18.74 6.26
N THR A 59 -5.98 -18.23 6.51
CA THR A 59 -5.15 -17.59 5.49
C THR A 59 -4.84 -18.55 4.34
N MET A 60 -4.43 -19.77 4.66
CA MET A 60 -4.10 -20.79 3.65
C MET A 60 -5.33 -21.24 2.88
N ALA A 61 -6.48 -21.45 3.55
CA ALA A 61 -7.73 -21.79 2.88
C ALA A 61 -8.17 -20.69 1.91
N MET A 62 -8.05 -19.41 2.30
CA MET A 62 -8.35 -18.29 1.40
C MET A 62 -7.35 -18.19 0.24
N ALA A 63 -6.05 -18.38 0.49
CA ALA A 63 -5.03 -18.35 -0.57
C ALA A 63 -5.29 -19.44 -1.63
N HIS A 64 -5.66 -20.65 -1.19
CA HIS A 64 -5.95 -21.78 -2.07
C HIS A 64 -7.40 -21.79 -2.63
N SER A 65 -8.22 -20.83 -2.30
CA SER A 65 -9.61 -20.76 -2.79
C SER A 65 -9.71 -20.45 -4.29
N GLY A 66 -8.62 -20.06 -4.91
CA GLY A 66 -8.51 -19.76 -6.34
C GLY A 66 -7.14 -20.14 -6.90
N GLU A 67 -6.71 -19.43 -7.92
CA GLU A 67 -5.43 -19.67 -8.57
C GLU A 67 -4.26 -19.23 -7.66
N MET A 68 -3.27 -20.12 -7.50
CA MET A 68 -1.96 -19.80 -6.94
C MET A 68 -0.99 -19.53 -8.08
N LEU A 69 -0.38 -18.34 -8.10
CA LEU A 69 0.56 -17.99 -9.17
C LEU A 69 1.83 -18.83 -9.04
N ASP A 70 2.15 -19.58 -10.10
CA ASP A 70 3.44 -20.27 -10.21
C ASP A 70 4.49 -19.32 -10.81
N LEU A 71 5.39 -18.83 -9.97
CA LEU A 71 6.52 -17.98 -10.34
C LEU A 71 7.83 -18.76 -10.50
N SER A 72 7.79 -20.09 -10.57
CA SER A 72 9.01 -20.92 -10.75
C SER A 72 9.76 -20.62 -12.04
N GLY A 73 9.07 -20.10 -13.06
CA GLY A 73 9.69 -19.62 -14.30
C GLY A 73 10.47 -18.31 -14.16
N ILE A 74 10.46 -17.64 -13.01
CA ILE A 74 11.27 -16.45 -12.74
C ILE A 74 12.56 -16.85 -12.03
N HIS A 75 13.70 -16.44 -12.60
CA HIS A 75 15.00 -16.71 -12.03
C HIS A 75 15.30 -15.86 -10.78
N GLY A 76 15.87 -16.47 -9.75
CA GLY A 76 16.25 -15.81 -8.51
C GLY A 76 15.13 -15.74 -7.46
N CYS A 77 15.44 -15.15 -6.29
CA CYS A 77 14.52 -14.99 -5.19
C CYS A 77 13.58 -13.79 -5.43
N LYS A 78 12.29 -14.06 -5.64
CA LYS A 78 11.27 -13.04 -5.84
C LYS A 78 10.89 -12.43 -4.50
N VAL A 79 11.07 -11.11 -4.36
CA VAL A 79 10.71 -10.39 -3.14
C VAL A 79 9.59 -9.41 -3.44
N ASP A 80 8.44 -9.59 -2.79
CA ASP A 80 7.32 -8.63 -2.88
C ASP A 80 7.33 -7.65 -1.69
N LYS A 81 6.87 -6.44 -1.92
CA LYS A 81 6.57 -5.45 -0.89
C LYS A 81 5.07 -5.21 -0.82
N HIS A 82 4.51 -5.26 0.38
CA HIS A 82 3.13 -4.86 0.63
C HIS A 82 3.07 -3.69 1.60
N SER A 83 2.16 -2.75 1.37
CA SER A 83 1.82 -1.69 2.31
C SER A 83 0.39 -1.88 2.79
N THR A 84 0.13 -1.58 4.07
CA THR A 84 -1.24 -1.51 4.61
C THR A 84 -2.00 -0.29 4.12
N GLY A 85 -1.33 0.58 3.34
CA GLY A 85 -1.92 1.77 2.74
C GLY A 85 -1.81 3.02 3.60
N GLY A 86 -1.81 4.16 2.95
CA GLY A 86 -1.73 5.46 3.59
C GLY A 86 -1.79 6.60 2.58
N VAL A 87 -1.77 7.82 3.07
CA VAL A 87 -1.85 9.04 2.25
C VAL A 87 -0.49 9.36 1.66
N GLY A 88 -0.41 9.51 0.34
CA GLY A 88 0.85 9.76 -0.36
C GLY A 88 1.77 8.53 -0.43
N ASP A 89 1.27 7.31 -0.20
CA ASP A 89 2.09 6.10 -0.30
C ASP A 89 2.35 5.72 -1.76
N LYS A 90 3.39 6.31 -2.30
CA LYS A 90 3.97 6.04 -3.62
C LYS A 90 5.18 5.10 -3.56
N THR A 91 5.42 4.46 -2.42
CA THR A 91 6.64 3.69 -2.15
C THR A 91 6.95 2.68 -3.24
N SER A 92 5.94 1.95 -3.76
CA SER A 92 6.14 0.96 -4.81
C SER A 92 6.71 1.55 -6.11
N LEU A 93 6.42 2.84 -6.43
CA LEU A 93 6.87 3.46 -7.68
C LEU A 93 8.37 3.72 -7.72
N ALA A 94 8.98 4.09 -6.59
CA ALA A 94 10.42 4.31 -6.49
C ALA A 94 11.16 3.04 -6.04
N LEU A 95 10.64 2.35 -5.03
CA LEU A 95 11.28 1.19 -4.41
C LEU A 95 11.48 0.03 -5.40
N THR A 96 10.45 -0.30 -6.21
CA THR A 96 10.55 -1.47 -7.08
C THR A 96 11.62 -1.30 -8.18
N PRO A 97 11.77 -0.14 -8.86
CA PRO A 97 12.90 0.09 -9.74
C PRO A 97 14.26 0.06 -9.04
N MET A 98 14.38 0.63 -7.83
CA MET A 98 15.63 0.60 -7.06
C MET A 98 16.06 -0.84 -6.76
N VAL A 99 15.15 -1.66 -6.26
CA VAL A 99 15.42 -3.06 -5.89
C VAL A 99 15.70 -3.91 -7.12
N ALA A 100 14.96 -3.72 -8.21
CA ALA A 100 15.20 -4.40 -9.47
C ALA A 100 16.55 -4.02 -10.11
N ALA A 101 16.98 -2.75 -9.99
CA ALA A 101 18.30 -2.31 -10.42
C ALA A 101 19.43 -2.96 -9.62
N CYS A 102 19.18 -3.32 -8.35
CA CYS A 102 20.09 -4.11 -7.52
C CYS A 102 20.05 -5.63 -7.84
N GLY A 103 19.24 -6.07 -8.81
CA GLY A 103 19.18 -7.46 -9.27
C GLY A 103 18.27 -8.39 -8.47
N ILE A 104 17.28 -7.86 -7.74
CA ILE A 104 16.18 -8.63 -7.17
C ILE A 104 15.02 -8.64 -8.16
N PRO A 105 14.50 -9.80 -8.57
CA PRO A 105 13.30 -9.86 -9.40
C PRO A 105 12.07 -9.43 -8.59
N VAL A 106 11.31 -8.46 -9.11
CA VAL A 106 10.10 -7.92 -8.50
C VAL A 106 8.89 -8.32 -9.33
N ALA A 107 8.19 -9.35 -8.88
CA ALA A 107 6.95 -9.83 -9.48
C ALA A 107 5.80 -9.40 -8.55
N LYS A 108 5.19 -8.25 -8.82
CA LYS A 108 4.24 -7.63 -7.90
C LYS A 108 2.81 -7.66 -8.40
N MET A 109 1.89 -8.13 -7.55
CA MET A 109 0.46 -7.91 -7.73
C MET A 109 0.00 -6.76 -6.83
N SER A 110 -0.75 -5.83 -7.41
CA SER A 110 -1.24 -4.65 -6.70
C SER A 110 -2.73 -4.41 -6.97
N GLY A 111 -3.35 -3.60 -6.10
CA GLY A 111 -4.74 -3.20 -6.21
C GLY A 111 -4.91 -1.73 -6.59
N ARG A 112 -6.17 -1.36 -6.87
CA ARG A 112 -6.61 0.04 -7.00
C ARG A 112 -6.79 0.65 -5.62
N GLY A 113 -6.80 1.98 -5.55
CA GLY A 113 -7.09 2.73 -4.34
C GLY A 113 -8.56 2.59 -3.90
N LEU A 114 -8.76 2.71 -2.60
CA LEU A 114 -10.08 2.74 -1.97
C LEU A 114 -10.22 4.03 -1.13
N GLY A 115 -11.34 4.73 -1.29
CA GLY A 115 -11.64 5.94 -0.52
C GLY A 115 -10.56 7.01 -0.72
N HIS A 116 -10.02 7.50 0.39
CA HIS A 116 -9.04 8.59 0.44
C HIS A 116 -7.58 8.14 0.20
N THR A 117 -7.32 6.84 0.01
CA THR A 117 -5.97 6.32 -0.28
C THR A 117 -5.82 6.01 -1.75
N GLY A 118 -4.76 6.53 -2.40
CA GLY A 118 -4.46 6.25 -3.80
C GLY A 118 -3.85 4.86 -3.99
N GLY A 119 -4.27 4.13 -5.04
CA GLY A 119 -3.73 2.82 -5.38
C GLY A 119 -2.48 2.88 -6.27
N THR A 120 -1.60 1.89 -6.15
CA THR A 120 -0.41 1.79 -7.02
C THR A 120 -0.78 1.71 -8.50
N ILE A 121 -1.86 0.99 -8.83
CA ILE A 121 -2.34 0.87 -10.22
C ILE A 121 -2.80 2.22 -10.75
N ASP A 122 -3.63 2.95 -9.97
CA ASP A 122 -4.15 4.25 -10.38
C ASP A 122 -3.02 5.26 -10.65
N LYS A 123 -1.93 5.21 -9.85
CA LYS A 123 -0.75 6.04 -10.06
C LYS A 123 0.01 5.66 -11.31
N LEU A 124 0.22 4.36 -11.57
CA LEU A 124 0.90 3.88 -12.77
C LEU A 124 0.12 4.21 -14.06
N GLU A 125 -1.21 4.23 -14.01
CA GLU A 125 -2.07 4.66 -15.12
C GLU A 125 -1.90 6.15 -15.47
N SER A 126 -1.18 6.95 -14.65
CA SER A 126 -0.77 8.31 -15.02
C SER A 126 0.27 8.34 -16.16
N PHE A 127 1.00 7.25 -16.40
CA PHE A 127 1.82 7.13 -17.60
C PHE A 127 0.92 6.82 -18.80
N PRO A 128 0.91 7.66 -19.85
CA PRO A 128 0.06 7.42 -21.01
C PRO A 128 0.29 6.03 -21.62
N GLY A 129 -0.78 5.27 -21.80
CA GLY A 129 -0.75 3.93 -22.41
C GLY A 129 -0.32 2.79 -21.47
N PHE A 130 0.08 3.06 -20.22
CA PHE A 130 0.51 2.03 -19.28
C PHE A 130 -0.61 1.05 -18.94
N SER A 131 -0.31 -0.25 -18.97
CA SER A 131 -1.27 -1.30 -18.67
C SER A 131 -0.79 -2.23 -17.57
N THR A 132 -1.67 -2.49 -16.60
CA THR A 132 -1.51 -3.52 -15.57
C THR A 132 -2.25 -4.82 -15.90
N SER A 133 -2.93 -4.87 -17.05
CA SER A 133 -3.65 -6.06 -17.55
C SER A 133 -2.68 -6.95 -18.33
N LEU A 134 -1.90 -7.72 -17.60
CA LEU A 134 -0.93 -8.66 -18.17
C LEU A 134 -1.44 -10.09 -18.06
N THR A 135 -1.12 -10.93 -19.05
CA THR A 135 -1.21 -12.38 -18.88
C THR A 135 -0.09 -12.86 -17.95
N THR A 136 -0.27 -13.99 -17.28
CA THR A 136 0.76 -14.61 -16.43
C THR A 136 2.08 -14.81 -17.21
N LYS A 137 2.00 -15.21 -18.49
CA LYS A 137 3.16 -15.35 -19.36
C LYS A 137 3.90 -14.03 -19.56
N GLN A 138 3.22 -12.96 -19.94
CA GLN A 138 3.81 -11.62 -20.11
C GLN A 138 4.42 -11.10 -18.81
N PHE A 139 3.76 -11.36 -17.69
CA PHE A 139 4.24 -10.99 -16.36
C PHE A 139 5.58 -11.65 -16.05
N ILE A 140 5.69 -12.98 -16.22
CA ILE A 140 6.93 -13.73 -16.03
C ILE A 140 8.03 -13.29 -17.01
N GLU A 141 7.69 -13.12 -18.30
CA GLU A 141 8.63 -12.67 -19.34
C GLU A 141 9.21 -11.28 -19.02
N ASN A 142 8.37 -10.34 -18.57
CA ASN A 142 8.83 -9.00 -18.19
C ASN A 142 9.77 -9.05 -16.99
N VAL A 143 9.44 -9.82 -15.94
CA VAL A 143 10.34 -9.94 -14.78
C VAL A 143 11.67 -10.57 -15.18
N ASN A 144 11.67 -11.61 -16.01
CA ASN A 144 12.93 -12.22 -16.48
C ASN A 144 13.76 -11.28 -17.36
N ARG A 145 13.10 -10.45 -18.19
CA ARG A 145 13.79 -9.55 -19.14
C ARG A 145 14.33 -8.29 -18.47
N ILE A 146 13.53 -7.65 -17.62
CA ILE A 146 13.86 -6.33 -17.04
C ILE A 146 13.90 -6.32 -15.52
N GLY A 147 13.63 -7.44 -14.84
CA GLY A 147 13.67 -7.55 -13.38
C GLY A 147 12.42 -7.07 -12.66
N ILE A 148 11.40 -6.55 -13.35
CA ILE A 148 10.21 -5.96 -12.71
C ILE A 148 8.97 -6.12 -13.59
N ALA A 149 7.85 -6.45 -12.97
CA ALA A 149 6.52 -6.27 -13.52
C ALA A 149 5.50 -6.05 -12.39
N ILE A 150 4.48 -5.22 -12.65
CA ILE A 150 3.35 -5.00 -11.75
C ILE A 150 2.06 -5.29 -12.51
N MET A 151 1.26 -6.23 -12.02
CA MET A 151 -0.06 -6.53 -12.58
C MET A 151 -1.18 -6.30 -11.58
N GLY A 152 -2.37 -6.07 -12.09
CA GLY A 152 -3.60 -6.01 -11.29
C GLY A 152 -3.92 -7.36 -10.66
N GLN A 153 -4.61 -7.36 -9.53
CA GLN A 153 -5.15 -8.59 -8.95
C GLN A 153 -6.20 -9.18 -9.88
N THR A 154 -6.05 -10.46 -10.22
CA THR A 154 -7.05 -11.18 -11.01
C THR A 154 -8.28 -11.50 -10.16
N ALA A 155 -9.41 -11.78 -10.83
CA ALA A 155 -10.63 -12.18 -10.13
C ALA A 155 -10.47 -13.53 -9.40
N ASP A 156 -9.55 -14.36 -9.89
CA ASP A 156 -9.31 -15.73 -9.41
C ASP A 156 -8.23 -15.80 -8.31
N LEU A 157 -7.58 -14.68 -7.97
CA LEU A 157 -6.63 -14.62 -6.87
C LEU A 157 -7.38 -14.50 -5.54
N ALA A 158 -7.32 -15.54 -4.70
CA ALA A 158 -7.98 -15.59 -3.39
C ALA A 158 -9.45 -15.11 -3.42
N PRO A 159 -10.34 -15.69 -4.25
CA PRO A 159 -11.72 -15.23 -4.40
C PRO A 159 -12.54 -15.30 -3.10
N ALA A 160 -12.19 -16.20 -2.18
CA ALA A 160 -12.79 -16.23 -0.85
C ALA A 160 -12.56 -14.92 -0.09
N ASP A 161 -11.35 -14.36 -0.14
CA ASP A 161 -11.05 -13.09 0.52
C ASP A 161 -11.89 -11.94 -0.06
N LYS A 162 -12.06 -11.89 -1.36
CA LYS A 162 -12.88 -10.86 -2.02
C LYS A 162 -14.33 -10.89 -1.52
N LYS A 163 -14.92 -12.10 -1.40
CA LYS A 163 -16.29 -12.26 -0.88
C LYS A 163 -16.37 -11.92 0.61
N LEU A 164 -15.43 -12.42 1.41
CA LEU A 164 -15.39 -12.17 2.85
C LEU A 164 -15.19 -10.69 3.17
N TYR A 165 -14.29 -10.02 2.45
CA TYR A 165 -14.04 -8.59 2.66
C TYR A 165 -15.29 -7.76 2.34
N ALA A 166 -15.95 -8.03 1.20
CA ALA A 166 -17.18 -7.34 0.83
C ALA A 166 -18.30 -7.53 1.87
N LEU A 167 -18.39 -8.73 2.49
CA LEU A 167 -19.36 -9.00 3.55
C LEU A 167 -18.99 -8.26 4.85
N ARG A 168 -17.70 -8.28 5.23
CA ARG A 168 -17.19 -7.62 6.43
C ARG A 168 -17.38 -6.11 6.39
N ASP A 169 -17.24 -5.51 5.22
CA ASP A 169 -17.40 -4.07 4.99
C ASP A 169 -18.79 -3.55 5.40
N VAL A 170 -19.82 -4.39 5.24
CA VAL A 170 -21.21 -4.03 5.55
C VAL A 170 -21.77 -4.68 6.83
N THR A 171 -20.95 -5.46 7.57
CA THR A 171 -21.37 -6.15 8.80
C THR A 171 -20.57 -5.76 10.04
N ALA A 172 -19.80 -4.65 9.98
CA ALA A 172 -18.99 -4.13 11.08
C ALA A 172 -18.02 -5.18 11.68
N THR A 173 -17.35 -5.95 10.80
CA THR A 173 -16.36 -6.97 11.20
C THR A 173 -15.01 -6.81 10.52
N VAL A 174 -14.75 -5.62 9.93
CA VAL A 174 -13.48 -5.33 9.24
C VAL A 174 -12.31 -5.27 10.21
N ASP A 175 -12.48 -4.61 11.36
CA ASP A 175 -11.45 -4.25 12.33
C ASP A 175 -11.06 -5.38 13.32
N ASN A 176 -11.10 -6.63 12.84
CA ASN A 176 -10.57 -7.78 13.56
C ASN A 176 -9.17 -8.14 13.07
N MET A 177 -8.20 -8.21 13.98
CA MET A 177 -6.77 -8.37 13.69
C MET A 177 -6.47 -9.61 12.83
N SER A 178 -6.98 -10.78 13.23
CA SER A 178 -6.76 -12.04 12.50
C SER A 178 -7.37 -12.00 11.10
N LEU A 179 -8.57 -11.41 10.95
CA LEU A 179 -9.24 -11.27 9.66
C LEU A 179 -8.52 -10.27 8.73
N ILE A 180 -7.92 -9.21 9.28
CA ILE A 180 -7.10 -8.26 8.51
C ILE A 180 -5.83 -8.95 8.03
N ALA A 181 -5.10 -9.59 8.95
CA ALA A 181 -3.85 -10.29 8.64
C ALA A 181 -4.07 -11.39 7.59
N SER A 182 -5.12 -12.21 7.75
CA SER A 182 -5.47 -13.26 6.81
C SER A 182 -5.84 -12.72 5.43
N SER A 183 -6.59 -11.62 5.37
CA SER A 183 -6.96 -10.96 4.10
C SER A 183 -5.74 -10.47 3.34
N ILE A 184 -4.79 -9.85 4.01
CA ILE A 184 -3.54 -9.36 3.39
C ILE A 184 -2.67 -10.54 2.94
N MET A 185 -2.40 -11.46 3.86
CA MET A 185 -1.42 -12.52 3.64
C MET A 185 -1.90 -13.58 2.66
N SER A 186 -3.20 -13.89 2.60
CA SER A 186 -3.73 -14.84 1.61
C SER A 186 -3.41 -14.40 0.17
N LYS A 187 -3.59 -13.12 -0.15
CA LYS A 187 -3.25 -12.56 -1.47
C LYS A 187 -1.74 -12.58 -1.73
N LYS A 188 -0.92 -12.32 -0.70
CA LYS A 188 0.54 -12.31 -0.84
C LYS A 188 1.11 -13.71 -1.04
N LEU A 189 0.56 -14.70 -0.36
CA LEU A 189 0.92 -16.10 -0.54
C LEU A 189 0.44 -16.63 -1.90
N ALA A 190 -0.78 -16.29 -2.31
CA ALA A 190 -1.32 -16.66 -3.62
C ALA A 190 -0.54 -16.03 -4.79
N ALA A 191 0.04 -14.84 -4.60
CA ALA A 191 0.89 -14.17 -5.59
C ALA A 191 2.27 -14.82 -5.78
N GLY A 192 2.68 -15.79 -4.95
CA GLY A 192 3.81 -16.69 -5.22
C GLY A 192 5.21 -16.17 -4.88
N ALA A 193 5.36 -15.00 -4.23
CA ALA A 193 6.68 -14.47 -3.85
C ALA A 193 7.42 -15.38 -2.84
N ASP A 194 8.75 -15.46 -2.93
CA ASP A 194 9.60 -16.25 -2.03
C ASP A 194 9.82 -15.54 -0.69
N ALA A 195 9.84 -14.22 -0.71
CA ALA A 195 9.98 -13.39 0.48
C ALA A 195 9.03 -12.18 0.41
N ILE A 196 8.61 -11.70 1.58
CA ILE A 196 7.63 -10.60 1.70
C ILE A 196 8.18 -9.56 2.67
N VAL A 197 8.22 -8.30 2.23
CA VAL A 197 8.50 -7.14 3.08
C VAL A 197 7.22 -6.34 3.25
N LEU A 198 6.76 -6.24 4.49
CA LEU A 198 5.54 -5.54 4.86
C LEU A 198 5.88 -4.13 5.35
N ASP A 199 5.16 -3.14 4.86
CA ASP A 199 5.18 -1.76 5.31
C ASP A 199 3.86 -1.50 6.06
N VAL A 200 3.90 -1.65 7.38
CA VAL A 200 2.72 -1.52 8.24
C VAL A 200 2.65 -0.08 8.72
N LYS A 201 1.70 0.67 8.16
CA LYS A 201 1.48 2.08 8.49
C LYS A 201 0.75 2.23 9.81
N THR A 202 1.19 3.20 10.62
CA THR A 202 0.51 3.62 11.86
C THR A 202 0.35 5.13 11.93
N GLY A 203 -0.77 5.61 12.42
CA GLY A 203 -1.07 7.02 12.57
C GLY A 203 -2.40 7.44 11.96
N SER A 204 -2.65 8.74 11.97
CA SER A 204 -3.95 9.31 11.58
C SER A 204 -4.34 9.06 10.11
N GLY A 205 -3.38 8.90 9.22
CA GLY A 205 -3.59 8.59 7.80
C GLY A 205 -3.52 7.09 7.46
N ALA A 206 -3.34 6.22 8.45
CA ALA A 206 -3.25 4.77 8.28
C ALA A 206 -4.53 4.07 8.73
N PHE A 207 -4.65 2.78 8.37
CA PHE A 207 -5.70 1.90 8.89
C PHE A 207 -5.49 1.61 10.38
N MET A 208 -4.25 1.31 10.79
CA MET A 208 -3.87 1.15 12.19
C MET A 208 -3.62 2.54 12.83
N LYS A 209 -4.52 2.95 13.71
CA LYS A 209 -4.45 4.28 14.35
C LYS A 209 -3.45 4.31 15.52
N SER A 210 -3.23 3.18 16.23
CA SER A 210 -2.29 3.07 17.32
C SER A 210 -1.02 2.32 16.90
N ARG A 211 0.08 2.61 17.59
CA ARG A 211 1.35 1.91 17.40
C ARG A 211 1.23 0.45 17.84
N GLU A 212 0.52 0.21 18.93
CA GLU A 212 0.29 -1.11 19.52
C GLU A 212 -0.43 -2.03 18.51
N ASP A 213 -1.51 -1.55 17.88
CA ASP A 213 -2.26 -2.30 16.87
C ASP A 213 -1.42 -2.58 15.63
N ALA A 214 -0.59 -1.62 15.20
CA ALA A 214 0.30 -1.80 14.06
C ALA A 214 1.36 -2.88 14.33
N PHE A 215 1.94 -2.91 15.54
CA PHE A 215 2.87 -3.96 15.95
C PHE A 215 2.18 -5.32 16.04
N ALA A 216 0.98 -5.39 16.61
CA ALA A 216 0.21 -6.64 16.70
C ALA A 216 -0.13 -7.19 15.30
N LEU A 217 -0.56 -6.33 14.37
CA LEU A 217 -0.81 -6.73 12.98
C LEU A 217 0.47 -7.20 12.29
N ALA A 218 1.57 -6.49 12.46
CA ALA A 218 2.86 -6.84 11.89
C ALA A 218 3.34 -8.20 12.39
N GLU A 219 3.23 -8.46 13.70
CA GLU A 219 3.60 -9.73 14.33
C GLU A 219 2.76 -10.89 13.79
N GLU A 220 1.44 -10.72 13.70
CA GLU A 220 0.54 -11.74 13.15
C GLU A 220 0.87 -12.07 11.69
N MET A 221 1.10 -11.06 10.84
CA MET A 221 1.47 -11.28 9.44
C MET A 221 2.84 -11.93 9.29
N VAL A 222 3.82 -11.58 10.12
CA VAL A 222 5.14 -12.23 10.12
C VAL A 222 5.03 -13.70 10.52
N LYS A 223 4.23 -14.03 11.54
CA LYS A 223 3.95 -15.44 11.95
C LYS A 223 3.30 -16.22 10.81
N ILE A 224 2.27 -15.68 10.17
CA ILE A 224 1.62 -16.31 9.01
C ILE A 224 2.65 -16.62 7.91
N GLY A 225 3.47 -15.62 7.55
CA GLY A 225 4.47 -15.80 6.50
C GLY A 225 5.51 -16.86 6.85
N LYS A 226 6.02 -16.88 8.08
CA LYS A 226 6.96 -17.89 8.57
C LYS A 226 6.35 -19.30 8.55
N ASN A 227 5.11 -19.43 9.03
CA ASN A 227 4.40 -20.71 9.03
C ASN A 227 4.13 -21.23 7.61
N ALA A 228 3.99 -20.31 6.64
CA ALA A 228 3.88 -20.64 5.20
C ALA A 228 5.25 -20.87 4.52
N GLY A 229 6.36 -20.88 5.27
CA GLY A 229 7.72 -21.08 4.73
C GLY A 229 8.24 -19.89 3.92
N ARG A 230 7.70 -18.68 4.13
CA ARG A 230 8.13 -17.45 3.46
C ARG A 230 8.93 -16.56 4.42
N LYS A 231 10.09 -16.09 3.95
CA LYS A 231 10.84 -15.06 4.69
C LYS A 231 10.03 -13.78 4.73
N THR A 232 9.58 -13.39 5.92
CA THR A 232 8.67 -12.25 6.08
C THR A 232 9.25 -11.26 7.07
N ILE A 233 9.34 -9.99 6.65
CA ILE A 233 9.86 -8.89 7.46
C ILE A 233 8.81 -7.80 7.46
N ALA A 234 8.51 -7.20 8.63
CA ALA A 234 7.60 -6.08 8.75
C ALA A 234 8.34 -4.83 9.25
N VAL A 235 8.13 -3.71 8.58
CA VAL A 235 8.57 -2.37 8.98
C VAL A 235 7.34 -1.59 9.39
N ILE A 236 7.31 -1.08 10.61
CA ILE A 236 6.26 -0.22 11.12
C ILE A 236 6.66 1.22 10.83
N SER A 237 5.88 1.94 10.03
CA SER A 237 6.20 3.30 9.57
C SER A 237 5.11 4.31 9.92
N ASP A 238 5.52 5.56 10.14
CA ASP A 238 4.66 6.67 10.50
C ASP A 238 3.73 7.09 9.35
N MET A 239 2.49 7.41 9.68
CA MET A 239 1.49 7.98 8.79
C MET A 239 0.66 9.07 9.49
N ASP A 240 1.24 9.79 10.46
CA ASP A 240 0.62 10.95 11.10
C ASP A 240 0.73 12.23 10.25
N GLN A 241 1.41 12.13 9.12
CA GLN A 241 1.40 13.09 8.03
C GLN A 241 1.57 12.37 6.70
N PRO A 242 1.17 12.95 5.57
CA PRO A 242 1.38 12.34 4.26
C PRO A 242 2.85 12.02 4.00
N LEU A 243 3.12 10.86 3.40
CA LEU A 243 4.47 10.46 3.01
C LEU A 243 4.95 11.29 1.82
N GLY A 244 6.11 11.91 1.97
CA GLY A 244 6.59 12.89 1.00
C GLY A 244 5.73 14.16 1.02
N ARG A 245 5.66 14.85 -0.10
CA ARG A 245 4.92 16.11 -0.27
C ARG A 245 3.74 15.99 -1.21
N ALA A 246 3.78 15.09 -2.18
CA ALA A 246 2.73 14.90 -3.17
C ALA A 246 1.65 13.91 -2.72
N VAL A 247 0.39 14.28 -2.90
CA VAL A 247 -0.79 13.44 -2.70
C VAL A 247 -1.71 13.59 -3.91
N GLY A 248 -1.87 12.52 -4.68
CA GLY A 248 -2.59 12.49 -5.96
C GLY A 248 -1.82 11.67 -6.99
N ASN A 249 -2.49 11.16 -8.03
CA ASN A 249 -1.91 10.11 -8.87
C ASN A 249 -0.65 10.57 -9.64
N ALA A 250 -0.77 11.50 -10.59
CA ALA A 250 0.36 11.99 -11.38
C ALA A 250 1.38 12.77 -10.53
N LEU A 251 0.94 13.51 -9.51
CA LEU A 251 1.84 14.23 -8.62
C LEU A 251 2.74 13.27 -7.83
N GLU A 252 2.20 12.15 -7.37
CA GLU A 252 2.98 11.12 -6.67
C GLU A 252 3.96 10.40 -7.62
N VAL A 253 3.59 10.22 -8.89
CA VAL A 253 4.51 9.69 -9.91
C VAL A 253 5.67 10.68 -10.14
N LYS A 254 5.39 11.98 -10.26
CA LYS A 254 6.44 13.01 -10.38
C LYS A 254 7.41 12.99 -9.20
N GLU A 255 6.88 12.86 -7.98
CA GLU A 255 7.72 12.79 -6.77
C GLU A 255 8.55 11.49 -6.70
N ALA A 256 7.99 10.35 -7.15
CA ALA A 256 8.75 9.11 -7.27
C ALA A 256 9.90 9.23 -8.29
N ILE A 257 9.67 9.86 -9.44
CA ILE A 257 10.71 10.15 -10.45
C ILE A 257 11.78 11.06 -9.85
N ALA A 258 11.40 12.15 -9.15
CA ALA A 258 12.34 13.05 -8.47
C ALA A 258 13.19 12.29 -7.44
N THR A 259 12.59 11.36 -6.69
CA THR A 259 13.32 10.53 -5.73
C THR A 259 14.33 9.63 -6.40
N LEU A 260 14.00 9.03 -7.55
CA LEU A 260 14.94 8.22 -8.34
C LEU A 260 16.06 9.05 -8.99
N ARG A 261 15.87 10.37 -9.10
CA ARG A 261 16.92 11.33 -9.50
C ARG A 261 17.77 11.82 -8.32
N GLY A 262 17.42 11.43 -7.08
CA GLY A 262 18.08 11.89 -5.86
C GLY A 262 17.54 13.20 -5.28
N GLU A 263 16.47 13.76 -5.84
CA GLU A 263 15.88 15.08 -5.55
C GLU A 263 14.60 15.01 -4.69
N GLY A 264 14.13 13.82 -4.35
CA GLY A 264 12.86 13.60 -3.64
C GLY A 264 12.91 13.97 -2.15
N PRO A 265 11.74 14.01 -1.47
CA PRO A 265 11.64 14.27 -0.04
C PRO A 265 12.37 13.23 0.79
N GLU A 266 13.02 13.68 1.87
CA GLU A 266 13.90 12.82 2.68
C GLU A 266 13.12 11.71 3.40
N ASP A 267 11.91 11.98 3.93
CA ASP A 267 11.07 10.97 4.58
C ASP A 267 10.68 9.84 3.61
N PHE A 268 10.29 10.19 2.39
CA PHE A 268 9.96 9.21 1.36
C PHE A 268 11.18 8.40 0.90
N LYS A 269 12.29 9.08 0.67
CA LYS A 269 13.57 8.45 0.30
C LYS A 269 14.03 7.49 1.42
N GLU A 270 14.01 7.93 2.69
CA GLU A 270 14.42 7.10 3.82
C GLU A 270 13.54 5.86 3.96
N LEU A 271 12.23 5.97 3.80
CA LEU A 271 11.36 4.79 3.80
C LEU A 271 11.71 3.81 2.68
N CYS A 272 11.99 4.31 1.46
CA CYS A 272 12.44 3.47 0.36
C CYS A 272 13.78 2.78 0.68
N MET A 273 14.72 3.49 1.32
CA MET A 273 16.01 2.93 1.72
C MET A 273 15.85 1.84 2.77
N VAL A 274 14.97 2.03 3.76
CA VAL A 274 14.72 1.03 4.81
C VAL A 274 14.06 -0.21 4.22
N LEU A 275 12.96 -0.06 3.47
CA LEU A 275 12.24 -1.18 2.86
C LEU A 275 13.11 -1.91 1.84
N GLY A 276 13.82 -1.17 0.98
CA GLY A 276 14.72 -1.74 -0.02
C GLY A 276 15.86 -2.54 0.61
N SER A 277 16.46 -2.04 1.69
CA SER A 277 17.49 -2.80 2.42
C SER A 277 16.94 -4.14 2.92
N ARG A 278 15.71 -4.17 3.45
CA ARG A 278 15.06 -5.41 3.88
C ARG A 278 14.77 -6.35 2.71
N MET A 279 14.38 -5.80 1.55
CA MET A 279 14.19 -6.60 0.34
C MET A 279 15.48 -7.21 -0.17
N LEU A 280 16.59 -6.47 -0.19
CA LEU A 280 17.91 -6.99 -0.60
C LEU A 280 18.41 -8.08 0.35
N LEU A 281 18.24 -7.90 1.67
CA LEU A 281 18.57 -8.93 2.68
C LEU A 281 17.66 -10.16 2.53
N ALA A 282 16.36 -9.96 2.32
CA ALA A 282 15.40 -11.05 2.14
C ALA A 282 15.73 -11.88 0.89
N GLY A 283 16.14 -11.23 -0.19
CA GLY A 283 16.55 -11.83 -1.46
C GLY A 283 18.00 -12.29 -1.51
N SER A 284 18.76 -12.21 -0.40
CA SER A 284 20.17 -12.63 -0.29
C SER A 284 21.09 -11.93 -1.30
N LYS A 285 20.82 -10.65 -1.59
CA LYS A 285 21.68 -9.79 -2.44
C LYS A 285 22.64 -8.93 -1.63
N ALA A 286 22.40 -8.79 -0.34
CA ALA A 286 23.28 -8.11 0.60
C ALA A 286 23.35 -8.94 1.88
N GLU A 287 24.48 -8.84 2.58
CA GLU A 287 24.72 -9.55 3.85
C GLU A 287 24.43 -8.64 5.05
N SER A 288 24.44 -7.31 4.86
CA SER A 288 24.17 -6.33 5.88
C SER A 288 23.27 -5.20 5.41
N VAL A 289 22.65 -4.51 6.37
CA VAL A 289 21.82 -3.31 6.09
C VAL A 289 22.67 -2.20 5.46
N GLU A 290 23.91 -2.04 5.90
CA GLU A 290 24.84 -1.03 5.39
C GLU A 290 25.17 -1.30 3.93
N GLU A 291 25.52 -2.53 3.58
CA GLU A 291 25.78 -2.95 2.20
C GLU A 291 24.54 -2.73 1.33
N ALA A 292 23.37 -3.16 1.79
CA ALA A 292 22.11 -2.96 1.07
C ALA A 292 21.82 -1.47 0.81
N ARG A 293 22.02 -0.60 1.81
CA ARG A 293 21.84 0.85 1.65
C ARG A 293 22.85 1.44 0.66
N ASN A 294 24.09 0.98 0.68
CA ASN A 294 25.10 1.41 -0.28
C ASN A 294 24.72 1.01 -1.71
N MET A 295 24.23 -0.21 -1.94
CA MET A 295 23.73 -0.65 -3.24
C MET A 295 22.56 0.24 -3.72
N LEU A 296 21.58 0.49 -2.88
CA LEU A 296 20.43 1.35 -3.21
C LEU A 296 20.85 2.80 -3.49
N THR A 297 21.79 3.34 -2.74
CA THR A 297 22.35 4.68 -2.97
C THR A 297 23.07 4.75 -4.33
N ASN A 298 23.83 3.71 -4.67
CA ASN A 298 24.56 3.65 -5.94
C ASN A 298 23.62 3.63 -7.15
N VAL A 299 22.53 2.84 -7.12
CA VAL A 299 21.60 2.77 -8.26
C VAL A 299 20.78 4.05 -8.45
N ILE A 300 20.59 4.87 -7.41
CA ILE A 300 20.05 6.23 -7.54
C ILE A 300 21.12 7.14 -8.18
N ARG A 301 22.34 7.14 -7.61
CA ARG A 301 23.42 8.04 -8.02
C ARG A 301 23.87 7.85 -9.47
N ASP A 302 23.93 6.59 -9.95
CA ASP A 302 24.36 6.27 -11.33
C ASP A 302 23.19 6.27 -12.33
N GLY A 303 21.96 6.56 -11.86
CA GLY A 303 20.74 6.63 -12.65
C GLY A 303 20.18 5.27 -13.11
N SER A 304 20.73 4.15 -12.63
CA SER A 304 20.23 2.82 -13.05
C SER A 304 18.83 2.53 -12.53
N ALA A 305 18.45 3.05 -11.36
CA ALA A 305 17.09 2.94 -10.85
C ALA A 305 16.08 3.72 -11.72
N LEU A 306 16.43 4.93 -12.20
CA LEU A 306 15.59 5.70 -13.11
C LEU A 306 15.44 4.99 -14.47
N ARG A 307 16.55 4.51 -15.04
CA ARG A 307 16.51 3.69 -16.28
C ARG A 307 15.67 2.42 -16.11
N LYS A 308 15.65 1.84 -14.91
CA LYS A 308 14.80 0.69 -14.61
C LYS A 308 13.32 1.06 -14.62
N LEU A 309 12.95 2.25 -14.13
CA LEU A 309 11.57 2.76 -14.24
C LEU A 309 11.20 2.98 -15.72
N GLU A 310 12.07 3.56 -16.54
CA GLU A 310 11.85 3.72 -18.00
C GLU A 310 11.56 2.38 -18.68
N GLN A 311 12.41 1.38 -18.44
CA GLN A 311 12.25 0.02 -18.98
C GLN A 311 10.92 -0.61 -18.52
N PHE A 312 10.54 -0.39 -17.26
CA PHE A 312 9.29 -0.90 -16.69
C PHE A 312 8.06 -0.26 -17.35
N VAL A 313 8.07 1.06 -17.49
CA VAL A 313 6.97 1.80 -18.13
C VAL A 313 6.81 1.33 -19.59
N GLU A 314 7.90 1.27 -20.35
CA GLU A 314 7.91 0.80 -21.75
C GLU A 314 7.43 -0.65 -21.88
N ALA A 315 7.92 -1.56 -21.02
CA ALA A 315 7.58 -2.97 -21.05
C ALA A 315 6.09 -3.25 -20.81
N GLN A 316 5.40 -2.32 -20.15
CA GLN A 316 3.98 -2.40 -19.89
C GLN A 316 3.13 -1.43 -20.76
N GLY A 317 3.70 -0.98 -21.89
CA GLY A 317 3.02 -0.22 -22.93
C GLY A 317 2.88 1.27 -22.65
N GLY A 318 3.47 1.77 -21.56
CA GLY A 318 3.45 3.19 -21.23
C GLY A 318 4.48 4.01 -22.02
N ASP A 319 4.20 5.30 -22.14
CA ASP A 319 5.16 6.25 -22.71
C ASP A 319 6.29 6.53 -21.72
N SER A 320 7.44 5.91 -21.94
CA SER A 320 8.64 6.08 -21.11
C SER A 320 9.25 7.48 -21.19
N ALA A 321 8.92 8.29 -22.22
CA ALA A 321 9.34 9.69 -22.28
C ALA A 321 8.85 10.49 -21.07
N ALA A 322 7.70 10.12 -20.48
CA ALA A 322 7.19 10.75 -19.27
C ALA A 322 8.05 10.51 -18.01
N VAL A 323 8.99 9.58 -18.04
CA VAL A 323 9.98 9.39 -16.97
C VAL A 323 11.12 10.41 -17.09
N THR A 324 11.56 10.71 -18.32
CA THR A 324 12.59 11.73 -18.58
C THR A 324 12.03 13.13 -18.55
N ASP A 325 10.80 13.33 -19.04
CA ASP A 325 10.06 14.59 -18.99
C ASP A 325 8.73 14.40 -18.24
N PRO A 326 8.69 14.58 -16.91
CA PRO A 326 7.47 14.45 -16.12
C PRO A 326 6.36 15.47 -16.48
N GLU A 327 6.68 16.46 -17.31
CA GLU A 327 5.68 17.41 -17.80
C GLU A 327 4.71 16.78 -18.83
N LEU A 328 5.02 15.60 -19.33
CA LEU A 328 4.13 14.79 -20.17
C LEU A 328 3.04 14.04 -19.35
N LEU A 329 3.20 13.95 -18.01
CA LEU A 329 2.18 13.39 -17.14
C LEU A 329 0.95 14.31 -17.05
N PRO A 330 -0.24 13.78 -16.71
CA PRO A 330 -1.45 14.57 -16.55
C PRO A 330 -1.27 15.79 -15.63
N LYS A 331 -1.83 16.94 -16.01
CA LYS A 331 -1.73 18.21 -15.29
C LYS A 331 -3.12 18.81 -15.08
N ALA A 332 -3.34 19.33 -13.88
CA ALA A 332 -4.52 20.10 -13.58
C ALA A 332 -4.45 21.50 -14.23
N SER A 333 -5.61 22.05 -14.59
CA SER A 333 -5.73 23.38 -15.19
C SER A 333 -5.56 24.52 -14.19
N MET A 334 -5.80 24.25 -12.90
CA MET A 334 -5.70 25.23 -11.81
C MET A 334 -4.72 24.73 -10.75
N VAL A 335 -3.83 25.62 -10.31
CA VAL A 335 -2.91 25.38 -9.20
C VAL A 335 -3.07 26.54 -8.21
N VAL A 336 -3.66 26.26 -7.05
CA VAL A 336 -4.07 27.30 -6.11
C VAL A 336 -3.36 27.14 -4.77
N PRO A 337 -2.63 28.17 -4.30
CA PRO A 337 -1.97 28.14 -2.99
C PRO A 337 -2.99 28.24 -1.85
N VAL A 338 -2.71 27.50 -0.77
CA VAL A 338 -3.40 27.67 0.52
C VAL A 338 -2.37 28.13 1.53
N CYS A 339 -2.65 29.28 2.17
CA CYS A 339 -1.70 29.95 3.06
C CYS A 339 -2.09 29.80 4.53
N ALA A 340 -1.07 29.90 5.41
CA ALA A 340 -1.23 29.91 6.85
C ALA A 340 -2.00 31.18 7.31
N ASP A 341 -2.87 31.03 8.29
CA ASP A 341 -3.67 32.14 8.87
C ASP A 341 -2.94 32.86 10.02
N ARG A 342 -1.85 32.27 10.53
CA ARG A 342 -1.06 32.78 11.67
C ARG A 342 0.40 32.37 11.59
N ASP A 343 1.23 32.99 12.43
CA ASP A 343 2.62 32.59 12.67
C ASP A 343 2.66 31.39 13.63
N GLY A 344 3.70 30.56 13.52
CA GLY A 344 3.94 29.44 14.43
C GLY A 344 4.71 28.29 13.82
N PHE A 345 4.43 27.10 14.30
CA PHE A 345 4.98 25.83 13.79
C PHE A 345 3.81 24.89 13.45
N VAL A 346 3.98 24.09 12.42
CA VAL A 346 3.02 23.03 12.11
C VAL A 346 3.15 21.94 13.17
N GLU A 347 2.19 21.89 14.07
CA GLU A 347 2.14 20.90 15.15
C GLU A 347 1.67 19.56 14.63
N LYS A 348 0.61 19.58 13.79
CA LYS A 348 -0.05 18.39 13.28
C LYS A 348 -0.63 18.67 11.89
N ILE A 349 -0.59 17.65 11.06
CA ILE A 349 -1.37 17.58 9.82
C ILE A 349 -2.35 16.42 9.98
N ALA A 350 -3.67 16.68 9.92
CA ALA A 350 -4.66 15.61 9.90
C ALA A 350 -4.52 14.83 8.59
N CYS A 351 -3.71 13.78 8.62
CA CYS A 351 -3.24 13.08 7.43
C CYS A 351 -4.39 12.51 6.59
N GLU A 352 -5.39 11.90 7.23
CA GLU A 352 -6.60 11.40 6.58
C GLU A 352 -7.37 12.52 5.86
N ASP A 353 -7.45 13.71 6.47
CA ASP A 353 -8.10 14.87 5.87
C ASP A 353 -7.41 15.35 4.60
N ILE A 354 -6.08 15.24 4.53
CA ILE A 354 -5.33 15.51 3.28
C ILE A 354 -5.67 14.48 2.20
N GLY A 355 -5.84 13.21 2.57
CA GLY A 355 -6.33 12.19 1.65
C GLY A 355 -7.76 12.48 1.15
N ILE A 356 -8.65 12.92 2.06
CA ILE A 356 -10.01 13.35 1.73
C ILE A 356 -9.99 14.57 0.79
N CYS A 357 -9.07 15.52 0.98
CA CYS A 357 -8.90 16.63 0.05
C CYS A 357 -8.60 16.14 -1.38
N SER A 358 -7.72 15.16 -1.53
CA SER A 358 -7.44 14.57 -2.84
C SER A 358 -8.68 13.89 -3.45
N LEU A 359 -9.48 13.20 -2.62
CA LEU A 359 -10.76 12.61 -3.02
C LEU A 359 -11.75 13.67 -3.49
N LEU A 360 -11.93 14.75 -2.71
CA LEU A 360 -12.81 15.88 -3.06
C LEU A 360 -12.41 16.54 -4.38
N LEU A 361 -11.12 16.64 -4.68
CA LEU A 361 -10.62 17.15 -5.97
C LEU A 361 -10.92 16.20 -7.14
N GLY A 362 -11.26 14.94 -6.88
CA GLY A 362 -11.52 13.91 -7.89
C GLY A 362 -10.36 12.91 -8.08
N GLY A 363 -9.33 12.97 -7.25
CA GLY A 363 -8.17 12.08 -7.32
C GLY A 363 -8.37 10.67 -6.73
N GLY A 364 -9.55 10.38 -6.19
CA GLY A 364 -9.93 9.08 -5.62
C GLY A 364 -11.35 8.67 -6.01
N ARG A 365 -11.80 7.48 -5.54
CA ARG A 365 -13.14 6.94 -5.82
C ARG A 365 -14.07 7.15 -4.65
N GLU A 366 -15.17 7.85 -4.89
CA GLU A 366 -16.31 7.93 -3.96
C GLU A 366 -17.20 6.67 -4.09
N THR A 367 -17.34 6.14 -5.30
CA THR A 367 -18.06 4.90 -5.63
C THR A 367 -17.19 4.02 -6.52
N LYS A 368 -17.60 2.76 -6.74
CA LYS A 368 -16.88 1.85 -7.64
C LYS A 368 -16.86 2.33 -9.10
N GLU A 369 -17.88 3.08 -9.48
CA GLU A 369 -18.12 3.61 -10.81
C GLU A 369 -17.45 4.98 -11.04
N SER A 370 -16.90 5.59 -9.99
CA SER A 370 -16.25 6.91 -10.08
C SER A 370 -15.03 6.85 -11.00
N GLU A 371 -14.99 7.74 -11.99
CA GLU A 371 -13.78 8.02 -12.76
C GLU A 371 -12.81 8.85 -11.92
N ILE A 372 -11.52 8.50 -11.98
CA ILE A 372 -10.46 9.23 -11.28
C ILE A 372 -9.84 10.23 -12.22
N ASP A 373 -9.74 11.49 -11.77
CA ASP A 373 -8.90 12.49 -12.43
C ASP A 373 -7.45 12.34 -11.95
N LEU A 374 -6.61 11.80 -12.82
CA LEU A 374 -5.20 11.53 -12.52
C LEU A 374 -4.36 12.80 -12.36
N SER A 375 -4.84 13.96 -12.82
CA SER A 375 -4.11 15.21 -12.84
C SER A 375 -4.23 16.03 -11.55
N VAL A 376 -5.27 15.76 -10.75
CA VAL A 376 -5.57 16.52 -9.54
C VAL A 376 -4.83 15.98 -8.32
N GLY A 377 -4.73 16.81 -7.27
CA GLY A 377 -4.11 16.42 -6.03
C GLY A 377 -3.55 17.61 -5.24
N ILE A 378 -2.60 17.32 -4.39
CA ILE A 378 -2.04 18.27 -3.42
C ILE A 378 -0.52 18.16 -3.44
N LEU A 379 0.15 19.30 -3.38
CA LEU A 379 1.58 19.39 -3.12
C LEU A 379 1.77 20.17 -1.80
N LEU A 380 2.30 19.52 -0.78
CA LEU A 380 2.57 20.09 0.53
C LEU A 380 3.89 20.87 0.51
N GLU A 381 3.87 22.12 0.96
CA GLU A 381 5.08 22.92 1.16
C GLU A 381 5.58 22.83 2.60
N LYS A 382 4.67 22.65 3.55
CA LYS A 382 4.98 22.58 4.98
C LYS A 382 4.62 21.21 5.56
N LYS A 383 5.55 20.67 6.34
CA LYS A 383 5.42 19.40 7.05
C LYS A 383 5.39 19.64 8.57
N LYS A 384 5.03 18.62 9.35
CA LYS A 384 5.07 18.67 10.83
C LYS A 384 6.46 19.13 11.30
N GLY A 385 6.49 20.13 12.18
CA GLY A 385 7.72 20.72 12.73
C GLY A 385 8.21 21.96 11.97
N ASP A 386 7.72 22.24 10.76
CA ASP A 386 8.14 23.40 9.98
C ASP A 386 7.61 24.70 10.59
N ALA A 387 8.44 25.73 10.60
CA ALA A 387 8.03 27.09 10.93
C ALA A 387 7.20 27.70 9.80
N VAL A 388 6.19 28.46 10.16
CA VAL A 388 5.30 29.15 9.22
C VAL A 388 5.03 30.57 9.68
N LYS A 389 4.87 31.49 8.71
CA LYS A 389 4.39 32.85 8.93
C LYS A 389 3.00 33.01 8.33
N LYS A 390 2.21 33.92 8.90
CA LYS A 390 0.92 34.30 8.34
C LYS A 390 1.06 34.72 6.88
N GLY A 391 0.27 34.11 5.99
CA GLY A 391 0.33 34.31 4.55
C GLY A 391 1.33 33.44 3.80
N GLU A 392 2.19 32.68 4.50
CA GLU A 392 3.10 31.71 3.88
C GLU A 392 2.34 30.49 3.36
N VAL A 393 2.76 29.95 2.23
CA VAL A 393 2.08 28.83 1.57
C VAL A 393 2.30 27.54 2.37
N LEU A 394 1.19 26.88 2.72
CA LEU A 394 1.19 25.54 3.34
C LEU A 394 1.22 24.42 2.29
N GLY A 395 0.61 24.66 1.15
CA GLY A 395 0.57 23.75 0.02
C GLY A 395 -0.23 24.29 -1.16
N TYR A 396 -0.18 23.55 -2.25
CA TYR A 396 -0.89 23.85 -3.49
C TYR A 396 -1.94 22.77 -3.78
N LEU A 397 -3.15 23.22 -4.17
CA LEU A 397 -4.22 22.35 -4.64
C LEU A 397 -4.24 22.39 -6.17
N HIS A 398 -4.13 21.21 -6.78
CA HIS A 398 -4.22 20.99 -8.21
C HIS A 398 -5.64 20.54 -8.55
N ALA A 399 -6.40 21.32 -9.31
CA ALA A 399 -7.83 21.11 -9.53
C ALA A 399 -8.25 21.39 -10.98
N ASN A 400 -9.37 20.80 -11.39
CA ASN A 400 -10.02 21.05 -12.68
C ASN A 400 -11.47 21.56 -12.54
N ASP A 401 -12.00 21.59 -11.31
CA ASP A 401 -13.36 22.04 -11.01
C ASP A 401 -13.34 23.01 -9.82
N GLU A 402 -13.93 24.21 -10.01
CA GLU A 402 -13.92 25.28 -8.99
C GLU A 402 -14.72 24.90 -7.73
N LYS A 403 -15.83 24.17 -7.86
CA LYS A 403 -16.65 23.78 -6.70
C LYS A 403 -15.92 22.73 -5.84
N ARG A 404 -15.29 21.77 -6.50
CA ARG A 404 -14.44 20.76 -5.85
C ARG A 404 -13.23 21.42 -5.17
N LEU A 405 -12.63 22.42 -5.84
CA LEU A 405 -11.51 23.17 -5.29
C LEU A 405 -11.88 23.90 -4.00
N GLU A 406 -13.01 24.61 -3.94
CA GLU A 406 -13.39 25.32 -2.72
C GLU A 406 -13.68 24.38 -1.54
N ALA A 407 -14.33 23.24 -1.77
CA ALA A 407 -14.54 22.23 -0.75
C ALA A 407 -13.23 21.64 -0.23
N ALA A 408 -12.29 21.32 -1.15
CA ALA A 408 -10.97 20.82 -0.80
C ALA A 408 -10.13 21.85 -0.05
N LYS A 409 -10.23 23.13 -0.41
CA LYS A 409 -9.51 24.24 0.22
C LYS A 409 -9.92 24.48 1.67
N GLU A 410 -11.21 24.40 1.95
CA GLU A 410 -11.73 24.46 3.33
C GLU A 410 -11.21 23.28 4.14
N LYS A 411 -11.32 22.06 3.61
CA LYS A 411 -10.84 20.85 4.23
C LYS A 411 -9.33 20.87 4.48
N PHE A 412 -8.54 21.34 3.49
CA PHE A 412 -7.09 21.46 3.62
C PHE A 412 -6.69 22.41 4.75
N ARG A 413 -7.34 23.59 4.86
CA ARG A 413 -7.07 24.52 5.95
C ARG A 413 -7.34 23.92 7.32
N SER A 414 -8.44 23.20 7.46
CA SER A 414 -8.80 22.53 8.72
C SER A 414 -7.88 21.36 9.09
N ALA A 415 -7.12 20.81 8.12
CA ALA A 415 -6.17 19.74 8.36
C ALA A 415 -4.85 20.20 9.01
N TYR A 416 -4.51 21.51 8.95
CA TYR A 416 -3.30 22.06 9.53
C TYR A 416 -3.55 22.66 10.91
N PHE A 417 -2.79 22.20 11.89
CA PHE A 417 -2.78 22.72 13.26
C PHE A 417 -1.46 23.46 13.49
N ILE A 418 -1.54 24.76 13.77
CA ILE A 418 -0.39 25.64 13.96
C ILE A 418 -0.34 26.07 15.43
N THR A 419 0.82 25.88 16.08
CA THR A 419 1.07 26.19 17.49
C THR A 419 2.24 27.17 17.64
N GLY A 420 2.35 27.80 18.80
CA GLY A 420 3.44 28.77 19.10
C GLY A 420 4.78 28.13 19.44
N HIS A 421 4.89 26.82 19.55
CA HIS A 421 6.12 26.10 19.88
C HIS A 421 6.39 24.98 18.88
N GLN A 422 7.66 24.67 18.66
CA GLN A 422 8.05 23.60 17.77
C GLN A 422 7.71 22.25 18.42
N PRO A 423 6.95 21.37 17.72
CA PRO A 423 6.67 20.03 18.25
C PRO A 423 7.90 19.15 18.23
N GLU A 424 7.91 18.13 19.09
CA GLU A 424 8.96 17.11 19.08
C GLU A 424 8.96 16.32 17.77
N ALA A 425 10.16 16.04 17.26
CA ALA A 425 10.34 15.20 16.09
C ALA A 425 10.08 13.73 16.45
N GLU A 426 9.27 13.06 15.66
CA GLU A 426 9.02 11.66 15.80
C GLU A 426 9.74 10.85 14.71
N PRO A 427 10.26 9.63 15.03
CA PRO A 427 10.94 8.82 14.06
C PRO A 427 9.94 8.29 13.01
N LEU A 428 10.34 8.34 11.73
CA LEU A 428 9.58 7.77 10.61
C LEU A 428 9.37 6.26 10.78
N ILE A 429 10.41 5.56 11.23
CA ILE A 429 10.35 4.11 11.47
C ILE A 429 10.12 3.87 12.96
N LYS A 430 8.98 3.30 13.28
CA LYS A 430 8.57 3.00 14.65
C LYS A 430 9.12 1.66 15.15
N GLY A 431 9.46 0.73 14.24
CA GLY A 431 10.05 -0.57 14.56
C GLY A 431 10.15 -1.51 13.34
N ILE A 432 10.85 -2.63 13.54
CA ILE A 432 11.04 -3.67 12.53
C ILE A 432 10.92 -5.02 13.22
N LEU A 433 10.12 -5.93 12.63
CA LEU A 433 9.92 -7.32 13.05
C LEU A 433 10.38 -8.27 11.94
N GLN A 434 11.01 -9.39 12.33
CA GLN A 434 11.50 -10.41 11.39
C GLN A 434 11.56 -11.80 12.01
#